data_a6cc9350f3545449de9e2eaf70b10282
#
_entry.id   a6cc9350f3545449de9e2eaf70b10282
#
_cell.length_a   1.000
_cell.length_b   1.000
_cell.length_c   1.000
_cell.angle_alpha   90.00
_cell.angle_beta   90.00
_cell.angle_gamma   90.00
#
_symmetry.space_group_name_H-M   'P 1'
#
loop_
_entity.id
_entity.type
_entity.pdbx_description
1 polymer ?
#
loop_
_entity_poly.entity_id
_entity_poly.type
_entity_poly.pdbx_seq_one_letter_code
_entity_poly.pdbx_strand_id
1 'polypeptide(L)'
;MEGMFMSEYVKVAVDAMGGDNAPGEIVKGAVEAVNESSKVKVCLVGIPDAVEKELAGYTYNKEQIEVVPASEVIETAEPPVMAIRKKKDSSIVKALNLVKSGECDAYVSAGSTGATLVGGQVIVGRIKGVERPPLAPLIPTEKGCALLIDCGANVDARPSHLVQFAKMGSVYMENIMGVKNPKVGIVNIGAEEEKGNALVKETFPLLKNCPDINFVGSVEARDIPAGAVDVVVCEAFVGNVILKTYEGVGLTLIKKVKAGMMSSLRSKVGALLVKPALKSTLKEFDLEQYGGAPMLGLKGLVVKTHGSSKANEIKNSILQCIAFSEQKINEKIKEKLGMEELIADEAK
;
A
#
# COMPACT_ATOMS: atom_id res chain seq x y z
N MET A 1 14.94 -30.30 15.41
CA MET A 1 15.14 -29.69 14.07
C MET A 1 13.87 -29.93 13.27
N GLU A 2 12.83 -29.19 13.54
CA GLU A 2 11.67 -29.15 12.64
C GLU A 2 11.99 -28.12 11.57
N GLY A 3 12.23 -28.62 10.35
CA GLY A 3 12.40 -27.78 9.17
C GLY A 3 11.13 -26.97 8.98
N MET A 4 11.25 -25.67 9.08
CA MET A 4 10.23 -24.71 8.69
C MET A 4 10.00 -24.91 7.18
N PHE A 5 9.07 -25.80 6.84
CA PHE A 5 8.58 -25.90 5.47
C PHE A 5 7.97 -24.52 5.14
N MET A 6 8.65 -23.77 4.28
CA MET A 6 8.03 -22.59 3.65
C MET A 6 6.73 -23.08 3.05
N SER A 7 5.61 -22.51 3.44
CA SER A 7 4.32 -22.88 2.88
C SER A 7 4.38 -22.67 1.36
N GLU A 8 3.89 -23.65 0.62
CA GLU A 8 3.92 -23.66 -0.86
C GLU A 8 3.15 -22.46 -1.47
N TYR A 9 2.44 -21.69 -0.64
CA TYR A 9 1.63 -20.53 -1.01
C TYR A 9 1.57 -19.48 0.11
N VAL A 10 1.32 -18.24 -0.29
CA VAL A 10 1.06 -17.10 0.61
C VAL A 10 -0.44 -17.03 0.90
N LYS A 11 -0.83 -16.98 2.17
CA LYS A 11 -2.23 -16.90 2.59
C LYS A 11 -2.59 -15.45 2.92
N VAL A 12 -3.60 -14.90 2.23
CA VAL A 12 -4.00 -13.49 2.34
C VAL A 12 -5.39 -13.37 2.92
N ALA A 13 -5.53 -12.70 4.06
CA ALA A 13 -6.81 -12.31 4.63
C ALA A 13 -7.34 -11.06 3.93
N VAL A 14 -8.49 -11.17 3.27
CA VAL A 14 -9.12 -10.07 2.52
C VAL A 14 -10.40 -9.65 3.23
N ASP A 15 -10.48 -8.38 3.60
CA ASP A 15 -11.71 -7.76 4.10
C ASP A 15 -12.74 -7.66 2.97
N ALA A 16 -13.65 -8.63 2.92
CA ALA A 16 -14.64 -8.74 1.85
C ALA A 16 -15.74 -7.67 1.92
N MET A 17 -15.88 -6.99 3.06
CA MET A 17 -16.96 -6.01 3.30
C MET A 17 -16.47 -4.55 3.23
N GLY A 18 -15.18 -4.33 2.99
CA GLY A 18 -14.59 -3.00 2.98
C GLY A 18 -14.60 -2.32 1.60
N GLY A 19 -14.97 -1.03 1.59
CA GLY A 19 -14.98 -0.19 0.39
C GLY A 19 -16.34 -0.01 -0.28
N ASP A 20 -16.39 0.94 -1.23
CA ASP A 20 -17.64 1.38 -1.87
C ASP A 20 -18.27 0.31 -2.78
N ASN A 21 -17.45 -0.65 -3.24
CA ASN A 21 -17.84 -1.69 -4.20
C ASN A 21 -17.88 -3.09 -3.58
N ALA A 22 -17.85 -3.17 -2.24
CA ALA A 22 -17.92 -4.44 -1.51
C ALA A 22 -19.36 -5.02 -1.51
N PRO A 23 -19.52 -6.35 -1.47
CA PRO A 23 -18.47 -7.36 -1.60
C PRO A 23 -18.09 -7.69 -3.05
N GLY A 24 -18.88 -7.25 -4.05
CA GLY A 24 -18.81 -7.70 -5.44
C GLY A 24 -17.41 -7.58 -6.07
N GLU A 25 -16.83 -6.36 -6.10
CA GLU A 25 -15.50 -6.16 -6.69
C GLU A 25 -14.37 -6.80 -5.86
N ILE A 26 -14.57 -6.92 -4.53
CA ILE A 26 -13.58 -7.57 -3.65
C ILE A 26 -13.51 -9.08 -3.94
N VAL A 27 -14.68 -9.74 -3.96
CA VAL A 27 -14.79 -11.17 -4.28
C VAL A 27 -14.27 -11.45 -5.69
N LYS A 28 -14.65 -10.62 -6.68
CA LYS A 28 -14.17 -10.74 -8.04
C LYS A 28 -12.64 -10.64 -8.13
N GLY A 29 -12.04 -9.66 -7.46
CA GLY A 29 -10.59 -9.48 -7.44
C GLY A 29 -9.87 -10.67 -6.78
N ALA A 30 -10.43 -11.22 -5.71
CA ALA A 30 -9.91 -12.44 -5.07
C ALA A 30 -9.95 -13.65 -6.00
N VAL A 31 -11.07 -13.86 -6.71
CA VAL A 31 -11.20 -14.92 -7.71
C VAL A 31 -10.20 -14.74 -8.86
N GLU A 32 -10.05 -13.52 -9.38
CA GLU A 32 -9.08 -13.23 -10.43
C GLU A 32 -7.64 -13.49 -9.97
N ALA A 33 -7.30 -13.20 -8.70
CA ALA A 33 -5.97 -13.45 -8.13
C ALA A 33 -5.64 -14.94 -8.06
N VAL A 34 -6.55 -15.77 -7.54
CA VAL A 34 -6.30 -17.22 -7.44
C VAL A 34 -6.34 -17.92 -8.81
N ASN A 35 -7.08 -17.39 -9.77
CA ASN A 35 -7.07 -17.88 -11.14
C ASN A 35 -5.77 -17.50 -11.89
N GLU A 36 -5.11 -16.39 -11.49
CA GLU A 36 -3.84 -15.95 -12.08
C GLU A 36 -2.63 -16.64 -11.44
N SER A 37 -2.70 -17.00 -10.14
CA SER A 37 -1.56 -17.59 -9.42
C SER A 37 -1.97 -18.73 -8.49
N SER A 38 -1.31 -19.88 -8.64
CA SER A 38 -1.42 -20.98 -7.67
C SER A 38 -0.65 -20.76 -6.37
N LYS A 39 0.19 -19.71 -6.30
CA LYS A 39 1.00 -19.38 -5.12
C LYS A 39 0.25 -18.60 -4.05
N VAL A 40 -1.04 -18.31 -4.22
CA VAL A 40 -1.83 -17.57 -3.25
C VAL A 40 -3.06 -18.36 -2.81
N LYS A 41 -3.39 -18.26 -1.52
CA LYS A 41 -4.68 -18.65 -0.95
C LYS A 41 -5.31 -17.41 -0.32
N VAL A 42 -6.63 -17.30 -0.43
CA VAL A 42 -7.39 -16.14 0.04
C VAL A 42 -8.40 -16.56 1.10
N CYS A 43 -8.37 -15.89 2.25
CA CYS A 43 -9.43 -15.92 3.25
C CYS A 43 -10.30 -14.68 3.06
N LEU A 44 -11.49 -14.85 2.46
CA LEU A 44 -12.49 -13.79 2.35
C LEU A 44 -13.23 -13.65 3.68
N VAL A 45 -12.93 -12.57 4.40
CA VAL A 45 -13.51 -12.32 5.72
C VAL A 45 -14.70 -11.38 5.58
N GLY A 46 -15.92 -11.87 5.88
CA GLY A 46 -17.13 -11.08 5.71
C GLY A 46 -18.42 -11.80 6.09
N ILE A 47 -19.55 -11.20 5.73
CA ILE A 47 -20.87 -11.77 5.94
C ILE A 47 -21.05 -12.95 4.98
N PRO A 48 -21.17 -14.20 5.49
CA PRO A 48 -21.11 -15.41 4.66
C PRO A 48 -22.08 -15.39 3.47
N ASP A 49 -23.36 -15.15 3.73
CA ASP A 49 -24.39 -15.15 2.68
C ASP A 49 -24.10 -14.16 1.55
N ALA A 50 -23.53 -12.99 1.88
CA ALA A 50 -23.18 -11.98 0.89
C ALA A 50 -21.96 -12.40 0.05
N VAL A 51 -20.93 -12.94 0.71
CA VAL A 51 -19.70 -13.39 0.05
C VAL A 51 -19.96 -14.63 -0.82
N GLU A 52 -20.69 -15.63 -0.32
CA GLU A 52 -21.01 -16.86 -1.03
C GLU A 52 -21.91 -16.62 -2.25
N LYS A 53 -22.86 -15.67 -2.14
CA LYS A 53 -23.71 -15.24 -3.24
C LYS A 53 -22.88 -14.70 -4.40
N GLU A 54 -21.88 -13.86 -4.12
CA GLU A 54 -20.96 -13.33 -5.15
C GLU A 54 -20.08 -14.44 -5.71
N LEU A 55 -19.49 -15.30 -4.88
CA LEU A 55 -18.66 -16.44 -5.30
C LEU A 55 -19.37 -17.42 -6.22
N ALA A 56 -20.69 -17.59 -6.03
CA ALA A 56 -21.49 -18.50 -6.86
C ALA A 56 -21.50 -18.13 -8.36
N GLY A 57 -21.19 -16.87 -8.69
CA GLY A 57 -21.10 -16.36 -10.07
C GLY A 57 -19.77 -16.69 -10.79
N TYR A 58 -18.80 -17.30 -10.10
CA TYR A 58 -17.45 -17.47 -10.63
C TYR A 58 -16.98 -18.94 -10.64
N THR A 59 -16.03 -19.23 -11.55
CA THR A 59 -15.29 -20.49 -11.57
C THR A 59 -13.89 -20.24 -11.04
N TYR A 60 -13.47 -21.00 -10.02
CA TYR A 60 -12.15 -20.91 -9.39
C TYR A 60 -11.80 -22.20 -8.67
N ASN A 61 -10.53 -22.39 -8.30
CA ASN A 61 -10.10 -23.50 -7.47
C ASN A 61 -10.58 -23.31 -6.02
N LYS A 62 -11.54 -24.12 -5.58
CA LYS A 62 -12.15 -24.02 -4.25
C LYS A 62 -11.17 -24.25 -3.08
N GLU A 63 -10.02 -24.88 -3.33
CA GLU A 63 -8.98 -25.07 -2.31
C GLU A 63 -8.16 -23.79 -2.05
N GLN A 64 -8.29 -22.77 -2.92
CA GLN A 64 -7.56 -21.51 -2.80
C GLN A 64 -8.39 -20.38 -2.18
N ILE A 65 -9.70 -20.53 -2.02
CA ILE A 65 -10.55 -19.53 -1.37
C ILE A 65 -11.32 -20.15 -0.21
N GLU A 66 -11.19 -19.55 0.94
CA GLU A 66 -11.92 -19.86 2.17
C GLU A 66 -12.77 -18.66 2.59
N VAL A 67 -14.01 -18.89 3.02
CA VAL A 67 -14.88 -17.85 3.60
C VAL A 67 -14.78 -17.90 5.12
N VAL A 68 -14.32 -16.81 5.72
CA VAL A 68 -14.25 -16.66 7.17
C VAL A 68 -15.39 -15.77 7.65
N PRO A 69 -16.30 -16.28 8.47
CA PRO A 69 -17.48 -15.53 8.90
C PRO A 69 -17.13 -14.29 9.72
N ALA A 70 -17.75 -13.15 9.40
CA ALA A 70 -17.78 -11.94 10.21
C ALA A 70 -19.18 -11.34 10.13
N SER A 71 -19.72 -10.87 11.27
CA SER A 71 -21.08 -10.37 11.35
C SER A 71 -21.19 -8.84 11.37
N GLU A 72 -20.07 -8.15 11.54
CA GLU A 72 -20.03 -6.69 11.67
C GLU A 72 -19.17 -6.05 10.56
N VAL A 73 -19.50 -4.82 10.20
CA VAL A 73 -18.74 -3.98 9.27
C VAL A 73 -18.35 -2.68 9.96
N ILE A 74 -17.09 -2.25 9.79
CA ILE A 74 -16.63 -0.93 10.23
C ILE A 74 -16.78 0.04 9.07
N GLU A 75 -17.66 1.03 9.25
CA GLU A 75 -17.91 2.08 8.25
C GLU A 75 -16.79 3.11 8.21
N THR A 76 -16.61 3.77 7.06
CA THR A 76 -15.54 4.76 6.86
C THR A 76 -15.65 5.96 7.80
N ALA A 77 -16.88 6.36 8.17
CA ALA A 77 -17.14 7.49 9.03
C ALA A 77 -17.00 7.19 10.53
N GLU A 78 -16.83 5.93 10.93
CA GLU A 78 -16.71 5.57 12.35
C GLU A 78 -15.35 5.98 12.93
N PRO A 79 -15.30 6.45 14.19
CA PRO A 79 -14.04 6.73 14.88
C PRO A 79 -13.17 5.46 14.97
N PRO A 80 -11.99 5.43 14.33
CA PRO A 80 -11.23 4.19 14.10
C PRO A 80 -10.87 3.42 15.37
N VAL A 81 -10.38 4.12 16.40
CA VAL A 81 -9.96 3.51 17.66
C VAL A 81 -11.15 2.83 18.36
N MET A 82 -12.31 3.49 18.37
CA MET A 82 -13.51 2.95 19.01
C MET A 82 -14.09 1.79 18.21
N ALA A 83 -14.09 1.87 16.88
CA ALA A 83 -14.57 0.83 15.99
C ALA A 83 -13.76 -0.47 16.17
N ILE A 84 -12.43 -0.40 16.10
CA ILE A 84 -11.51 -1.54 16.34
C ILE A 84 -11.69 -2.14 17.74
N ARG A 85 -11.95 -1.28 18.74
CA ARG A 85 -12.13 -1.75 20.13
C ARG A 85 -13.48 -2.43 20.37
N LYS A 86 -14.55 -1.94 19.75
CA LYS A 86 -15.93 -2.41 20.00
C LYS A 86 -16.36 -3.52 19.05
N LYS A 87 -16.11 -3.38 17.74
CA LYS A 87 -16.56 -4.32 16.70
C LYS A 87 -15.57 -5.47 16.51
N LYS A 88 -15.51 -6.36 17.48
CA LYS A 88 -14.57 -7.49 17.50
C LYS A 88 -14.87 -8.54 16.43
N ASP A 89 -16.11 -8.64 16.00
CA ASP A 89 -16.57 -9.55 14.94
C ASP A 89 -16.64 -8.89 13.57
N SER A 90 -16.00 -7.71 13.39
CA SER A 90 -15.94 -7.06 12.10
C SER A 90 -14.92 -7.74 11.16
N SER A 91 -15.20 -7.65 9.85
CA SER A 91 -14.34 -8.20 8.81
C SER A 91 -12.90 -7.70 8.93
N ILE A 92 -12.70 -6.40 9.19
CA ILE A 92 -11.36 -5.81 9.42
C ILE A 92 -10.67 -6.44 10.62
N VAL A 93 -11.34 -6.50 11.79
CA VAL A 93 -10.70 -7.00 13.02
C VAL A 93 -10.39 -8.49 12.92
N LYS A 94 -11.28 -9.29 12.36
CA LYS A 94 -11.05 -10.73 12.14
C LYS A 94 -9.90 -10.96 11.16
N ALA A 95 -9.90 -10.28 10.03
CA ALA A 95 -8.83 -10.43 9.04
C ALA A 95 -7.45 -10.07 9.60
N LEU A 96 -7.36 -8.98 10.39
CA LEU A 96 -6.13 -8.60 11.08
C LEU A 96 -5.70 -9.62 12.17
N ASN A 97 -6.66 -10.28 12.83
CA ASN A 97 -6.36 -11.33 13.80
C ASN A 97 -5.81 -12.59 13.13
N LEU A 98 -6.27 -12.95 11.92
CA LEU A 98 -5.68 -14.05 11.14
C LEU A 98 -4.19 -13.78 10.82
N VAL A 99 -3.84 -12.52 10.54
CA VAL A 99 -2.43 -12.15 10.34
C VAL A 99 -1.65 -12.18 11.66
N LYS A 100 -2.25 -11.71 12.75
CA LYS A 100 -1.63 -11.74 14.09
C LYS A 100 -1.34 -13.17 14.55
N SER A 101 -2.25 -14.11 14.32
CA SER A 101 -2.10 -15.52 14.73
C SER A 101 -1.11 -16.29 13.84
N GLY A 102 -0.71 -15.74 12.69
CA GLY A 102 0.10 -16.42 11.69
C GLY A 102 -0.69 -17.38 10.80
N GLU A 103 -2.03 -17.39 10.90
CA GLU A 103 -2.89 -18.14 9.99
C GLU A 103 -2.89 -17.56 8.57
N CYS A 104 -2.68 -16.23 8.46
CA CYS A 104 -2.46 -15.54 7.19
C CYS A 104 -1.17 -14.72 7.24
N ASP A 105 -0.49 -14.61 6.10
CA ASP A 105 0.76 -13.86 5.94
C ASP A 105 0.51 -12.37 5.74
N ALA A 106 -0.63 -12.02 5.16
CA ALA A 106 -0.96 -10.65 4.76
C ALA A 106 -2.47 -10.35 4.91
N TYR A 107 -2.75 -9.05 4.98
CA TYR A 107 -4.10 -8.48 5.01
C TYR A 107 -4.27 -7.47 3.87
N VAL A 108 -5.44 -7.49 3.20
CA VAL A 108 -5.82 -6.55 2.14
C VAL A 108 -7.22 -5.99 2.44
N SER A 109 -7.40 -4.67 2.36
CA SER A 109 -8.72 -4.03 2.53
C SER A 109 -8.87 -2.74 1.74
N ALA A 110 -10.05 -2.56 1.16
CA ALA A 110 -10.53 -1.28 0.61
C ALA A 110 -11.35 -0.47 1.64
N GLY A 111 -11.58 -0.98 2.86
CA GLY A 111 -12.39 -0.38 3.90
C GLY A 111 -11.78 0.86 4.56
N SER A 112 -12.23 1.17 5.78
CA SER A 112 -11.77 2.35 6.54
C SER A 112 -10.27 2.41 6.70
N THR A 113 -9.63 3.44 6.13
CA THR A 113 -8.17 3.67 6.26
C THR A 113 -7.77 3.82 7.72
N GLY A 114 -8.51 4.62 8.48
CA GLY A 114 -8.24 4.82 9.91
C GLY A 114 -8.30 3.51 10.70
N ALA A 115 -9.32 2.68 10.45
CA ALA A 115 -9.47 1.38 11.13
C ALA A 115 -8.33 0.41 10.74
N THR A 116 -7.94 0.38 9.46
CA THR A 116 -6.81 -0.43 8.98
C THR A 116 -5.49 0.01 9.63
N LEU A 117 -5.21 1.32 9.70
CA LEU A 117 -3.98 1.85 10.32
C LEU A 117 -3.94 1.56 11.83
N VAL A 118 -5.03 1.81 12.55
CA VAL A 118 -5.11 1.52 14.00
C VAL A 118 -5.03 0.02 14.24
N GLY A 119 -5.79 -0.78 13.49
CA GLY A 119 -5.79 -2.24 13.62
C GLY A 119 -4.44 -2.86 13.28
N GLY A 120 -3.77 -2.41 12.22
CA GLY A 120 -2.42 -2.85 11.87
C GLY A 120 -1.44 -2.63 13.02
N GLN A 121 -1.46 -1.45 13.64
CA GLN A 121 -0.56 -1.14 14.77
C GLN A 121 -0.92 -1.90 16.05
N VAL A 122 -2.20 -2.02 16.39
CA VAL A 122 -2.65 -2.54 17.70
C VAL A 122 -2.84 -4.05 17.69
N ILE A 123 -3.30 -4.63 16.56
CA ILE A 123 -3.61 -6.06 16.43
C ILE A 123 -2.40 -6.81 15.87
N VAL A 124 -1.93 -6.47 14.65
CA VAL A 124 -0.78 -7.13 14.01
C VAL A 124 0.51 -6.81 14.76
N GLY A 125 0.66 -5.56 15.15
CA GLY A 125 1.82 -5.09 15.91
C GLY A 125 3.03 -4.74 15.03
N ARG A 126 3.94 -3.96 15.62
CA ARG A 126 5.15 -3.46 14.94
C ARG A 126 6.29 -4.46 15.04
N ILE A 127 7.15 -4.50 14.04
CA ILE A 127 8.49 -5.09 14.15
C ILE A 127 9.20 -4.40 15.33
N LYS A 128 9.88 -5.18 16.17
CA LYS A 128 10.63 -4.63 17.31
C LYS A 128 11.68 -3.65 16.78
N GLY A 129 11.73 -2.44 17.35
CA GLY A 129 12.60 -1.35 16.91
C GLY A 129 12.00 -0.39 15.87
N VAL A 130 10.94 -0.75 15.17
CA VAL A 130 10.18 0.20 14.35
C VAL A 130 9.38 1.12 15.28
N GLU A 131 9.68 2.41 15.23
CA GLU A 131 9.01 3.40 16.07
C GLU A 131 7.59 3.68 15.61
N ARG A 132 7.41 3.86 14.30
CA ARG A 132 6.12 4.17 13.65
C ARG A 132 6.03 3.49 12.27
N PRO A 133 5.08 2.61 12.04
CA PRO A 133 4.79 2.07 10.72
C PRO A 133 4.20 3.15 9.80
N PRO A 134 4.82 3.47 8.65
CA PRO A 134 4.27 4.39 7.66
C PRO A 134 3.34 3.69 6.68
N LEU A 135 2.42 4.45 6.08
CA LEU A 135 1.67 4.05 4.88
C LEU A 135 2.42 4.55 3.65
N ALA A 136 2.73 3.66 2.71
CA ALA A 136 3.66 3.94 1.63
C ALA A 136 3.06 3.64 0.23
N PRO A 137 2.15 4.50 -0.30
CA PRO A 137 1.66 4.34 -1.66
C PRO A 137 2.73 4.65 -2.70
N LEU A 138 2.63 3.96 -3.85
CA LEU A 138 3.31 4.37 -5.06
C LEU A 138 2.55 5.53 -5.73
N ILE A 139 3.28 6.44 -6.36
CA ILE A 139 2.74 7.53 -7.19
C ILE A 139 3.39 7.51 -8.58
N PRO A 140 2.64 7.78 -9.68
CA PRO A 140 3.18 7.75 -11.02
C PRO A 140 4.13 8.92 -11.26
N THR A 141 5.18 8.67 -12.04
CA THR A 141 6.13 9.69 -12.49
C THR A 141 6.45 9.48 -13.96
N GLU A 142 7.12 10.45 -14.60
CA GLU A 142 7.61 10.30 -15.98
C GLU A 142 8.59 9.12 -16.16
N LYS A 143 9.20 8.64 -15.07
CA LYS A 143 10.18 7.54 -15.08
C LYS A 143 9.63 6.20 -14.55
N GLY A 144 8.31 6.09 -14.41
CA GLY A 144 7.62 4.93 -13.85
C GLY A 144 6.87 5.31 -12.58
N CYS A 145 7.39 5.01 -11.40
CA CYS A 145 6.76 5.38 -10.13
C CYS A 145 7.78 5.75 -9.05
N ALA A 146 7.33 6.48 -8.04
CA ALA A 146 8.05 6.76 -6.81
C ALA A 146 7.24 6.31 -5.60
N LEU A 147 7.90 5.92 -4.52
CA LEU A 147 7.26 5.59 -3.25
C LEU A 147 7.12 6.86 -2.39
N LEU A 148 5.88 7.24 -2.06
CA LEU A 148 5.60 8.34 -1.15
C LEU A 148 5.44 7.79 0.28
N ILE A 149 6.26 8.24 1.22
CA ILE A 149 6.34 7.68 2.57
C ILE A 149 6.66 8.77 3.62
N ASP A 150 5.81 9.04 4.62
CA ASP A 150 4.53 8.49 5.01
C ASP A 150 3.36 9.23 4.34
N CYS A 151 2.23 8.52 4.17
CA CYS A 151 1.06 9.10 3.51
C CYS A 151 -0.25 8.82 4.29
N GLY A 152 -0.32 9.22 5.56
CA GLY A 152 -1.56 9.17 6.33
C GLY A 152 -1.52 8.44 7.67
N ALA A 153 -0.39 7.82 8.06
CA ALA A 153 -0.31 7.07 9.31
C ALA A 153 0.22 7.89 10.49
N ASN A 154 1.21 8.79 10.27
CA ASN A 154 1.93 9.49 11.33
C ASN A 154 2.02 11.00 11.06
N VAL A 155 1.02 11.76 11.49
CA VAL A 155 0.96 13.23 11.29
C VAL A 155 2.04 13.93 12.12
N ASP A 156 2.21 13.54 13.39
CA ASP A 156 3.23 14.09 14.29
C ASP A 156 4.50 13.20 14.26
N ALA A 157 5.22 13.25 13.15
CA ALA A 157 6.46 12.51 13.00
C ALA A 157 7.64 13.22 13.71
N ARG A 158 8.67 12.43 14.03
CA ARG A 158 9.96 12.90 14.56
C ARG A 158 11.06 12.64 13.51
N PRO A 159 12.23 13.31 13.62
CA PRO A 159 13.35 13.05 12.70
C PRO A 159 13.74 11.57 12.59
N SER A 160 13.77 10.83 13.71
CA SER A 160 14.06 9.39 13.73
C SER A 160 13.06 8.57 12.91
N HIS A 161 11.77 8.96 12.90
CA HIS A 161 10.75 8.30 12.09
C HIS A 161 11.05 8.46 10.60
N LEU A 162 11.38 9.67 10.15
CA LEU A 162 11.67 9.94 8.74
C LEU A 162 12.91 9.19 8.26
N VAL A 163 13.93 9.04 9.14
CA VAL A 163 15.09 8.20 8.83
C VAL A 163 14.70 6.74 8.66
N GLN A 164 13.84 6.21 9.55
CA GLN A 164 13.32 4.84 9.39
C GLN A 164 12.47 4.70 8.12
N PHE A 165 11.66 5.72 7.77
CA PHE A 165 10.86 5.72 6.54
C PHE A 165 11.76 5.67 5.30
N ALA A 166 12.83 6.46 5.27
CA ALA A 166 13.82 6.45 4.19
C ALA A 166 14.44 5.05 4.00
N LYS A 167 14.85 4.40 5.09
CA LYS A 167 15.41 3.05 5.07
C LYS A 167 14.40 2.01 4.59
N MET A 168 13.18 2.03 5.14
CA MET A 168 12.10 1.10 4.73
C MET A 168 11.66 1.31 3.28
N GLY A 169 11.58 2.57 2.84
CA GLY A 169 11.27 2.92 1.46
C GLY A 169 12.34 2.43 0.48
N SER A 170 13.62 2.56 0.84
CA SER A 170 14.73 2.04 0.03
C SER A 170 14.64 0.52 -0.12
N VAL A 171 14.39 -0.22 0.98
CA VAL A 171 14.20 -1.68 0.94
C VAL A 171 13.05 -2.06 0.01
N TYR A 172 11.92 -1.35 0.09
CA TYR A 172 10.77 -1.62 -0.75
C TYR A 172 11.08 -1.39 -2.24
N MET A 173 11.66 -0.23 -2.59
CA MET A 173 11.97 0.11 -3.97
C MET A 173 13.04 -0.82 -4.57
N GLU A 174 14.02 -1.24 -3.79
CA GLU A 174 15.04 -2.21 -4.25
C GLU A 174 14.45 -3.59 -4.53
N ASN A 175 13.62 -4.12 -3.63
CA ASN A 175 13.26 -5.52 -3.66
C ASN A 175 11.90 -5.80 -4.31
N ILE A 176 10.97 -4.86 -4.28
CA ILE A 176 9.66 -4.99 -4.92
C ILE A 176 9.66 -4.35 -6.30
N MET A 177 10.24 -3.15 -6.41
CA MET A 177 10.25 -2.40 -7.68
C MET A 177 11.51 -2.65 -8.53
N GLY A 178 12.52 -3.32 -7.97
CA GLY A 178 13.77 -3.64 -8.69
C GLY A 178 14.66 -2.44 -8.97
N VAL A 179 14.46 -1.31 -8.31
CA VAL A 179 15.24 -0.07 -8.47
C VAL A 179 16.57 -0.22 -7.74
N LYS A 180 17.66 -0.34 -8.45
CA LYS A 180 19.00 -0.43 -7.83
C LYS A 180 19.41 0.90 -7.21
N ASN A 181 19.80 0.88 -5.93
CA ASN A 181 20.26 2.04 -5.19
C ASN A 181 19.32 3.26 -5.29
N PRO A 182 18.06 3.12 -4.85
CA PRO A 182 17.00 4.09 -5.08
C PRO A 182 17.36 5.46 -4.48
N LYS A 183 17.13 6.52 -5.24
CA LYS A 183 17.33 7.90 -4.79
C LYS A 183 16.28 8.27 -3.75
N VAL A 184 16.74 8.70 -2.59
CA VAL A 184 15.89 9.14 -1.47
C VAL A 184 15.95 10.66 -1.36
N GLY A 185 14.79 11.30 -1.38
CA GLY A 185 14.67 12.74 -1.15
C GLY A 185 13.69 13.07 -0.04
N ILE A 186 13.98 14.11 0.74
CA ILE A 186 13.04 14.65 1.73
C ILE A 186 12.22 15.79 1.12
N VAL A 187 10.90 15.76 1.29
CA VAL A 187 10.03 16.83 0.79
C VAL A 187 10.38 18.14 1.50
N ASN A 188 10.61 19.19 0.70
CA ASN A 188 10.95 20.52 1.19
C ASN A 188 10.32 21.61 0.31
N ILE A 189 10.37 22.86 0.78
CA ILE A 189 9.88 24.04 0.09
C ILE A 189 10.91 24.68 -0.86
N GLY A 190 12.09 24.11 -0.96
CA GLY A 190 13.19 24.53 -1.83
C GLY A 190 14.36 23.56 -1.74
N ALA A 191 15.32 23.68 -2.64
CA ALA A 191 16.46 22.77 -2.76
C ALA A 191 17.53 22.97 -1.65
N GLU A 192 17.55 24.14 -1.01
CA GLU A 192 18.57 24.52 -0.03
C GLU A 192 18.37 23.82 1.30
N GLU A 193 19.46 23.38 1.95
CA GLU A 193 19.46 22.59 3.20
C GLU A 193 18.82 23.36 4.38
N GLU A 194 18.96 24.68 4.41
CA GLU A 194 18.45 25.56 5.48
C GLU A 194 16.96 25.85 5.36
N LYS A 195 16.31 25.52 4.24
CA LYS A 195 14.88 25.69 4.07
C LYS A 195 14.06 24.59 4.74
N GLY A 196 12.78 24.85 4.94
CA GLY A 196 11.82 23.93 5.49
C GLY A 196 11.43 24.24 6.94
N ASN A 197 10.52 23.42 7.46
CA ASN A 197 10.09 23.47 8.86
C ASN A 197 11.14 22.84 9.80
N ALA A 198 10.88 22.90 11.11
CA ALA A 198 11.80 22.32 12.12
C ALA A 198 12.08 20.82 11.86
N LEU A 199 11.05 20.04 11.57
CA LEU A 199 11.19 18.61 11.31
C LEU A 199 12.14 18.34 10.14
N VAL A 200 12.00 19.04 9.01
CA VAL A 200 12.86 18.87 7.84
C VAL A 200 14.29 19.26 8.16
N LYS A 201 14.52 20.43 8.83
CA LYS A 201 15.85 20.91 9.20
C LYS A 201 16.58 19.97 10.15
N GLU A 202 15.86 19.37 11.10
CA GLU A 202 16.43 18.38 12.02
C GLU A 202 16.69 17.03 11.36
N THR A 203 15.84 16.63 10.40
CA THR A 203 15.95 15.34 9.71
C THR A 203 17.04 15.33 8.64
N PHE A 204 17.22 16.45 7.91
CA PHE A 204 18.12 16.53 6.77
C PHE A 204 19.56 16.07 7.10
N PRO A 205 20.24 16.56 8.15
CA PRO A 205 21.58 16.11 8.49
C PRO A 205 21.62 14.62 8.90
N LEU A 206 20.55 14.06 9.47
CA LEU A 206 20.48 12.65 9.82
C LEU A 206 20.42 11.78 8.56
N LEU A 207 19.64 12.17 7.56
CA LEU A 207 19.58 11.48 6.28
C LEU A 207 20.88 11.60 5.48
N LYS A 208 21.51 12.80 5.48
CA LYS A 208 22.78 13.07 4.80
C LYS A 208 23.93 12.21 5.33
N ASN A 209 23.92 11.94 6.63
CA ASN A 209 24.93 11.12 7.31
C ASN A 209 24.53 9.64 7.43
N CYS A 210 23.43 9.22 6.81
CA CYS A 210 22.97 7.83 6.84
C CYS A 210 23.62 7.04 5.68
N PRO A 211 24.59 6.13 5.96
CA PRO A 211 25.33 5.43 4.90
C PRO A 211 24.49 4.39 4.16
N ASP A 212 23.36 3.98 4.76
CA ASP A 212 22.56 2.86 4.26
C ASP A 212 21.56 3.26 3.17
N ILE A 213 21.49 4.55 2.80
CA ILE A 213 20.56 5.08 1.81
C ILE A 213 21.28 5.98 0.79
N ASN A 214 20.76 6.07 -0.42
CA ASN A 214 21.23 7.01 -1.43
C ASN A 214 20.47 8.34 -1.30
N PHE A 215 20.76 9.10 -0.23
CA PHE A 215 20.14 10.39 -0.02
C PHE A 215 20.65 11.44 -0.99
N VAL A 216 19.74 12.05 -1.77
CA VAL A 216 20.08 13.04 -2.80
C VAL A 216 19.67 14.47 -2.42
N GLY A 217 19.16 14.70 -1.21
CA GLY A 217 18.80 16.02 -0.71
C GLY A 217 17.30 16.30 -0.68
N SER A 218 16.96 17.58 -0.78
CA SER A 218 15.57 18.06 -0.81
C SER A 218 14.90 17.78 -2.15
N VAL A 219 13.60 17.48 -2.13
CA VAL A 219 12.74 17.42 -3.32
C VAL A 219 11.55 18.36 -3.14
N GLU A 220 11.33 19.24 -4.11
CA GLU A 220 10.12 20.05 -4.15
C GLU A 220 8.95 19.24 -4.73
N ALA A 221 7.72 19.47 -4.23
CA ALA A 221 6.54 18.72 -4.66
C ALA A 221 6.31 18.79 -6.19
N ARG A 222 6.71 19.89 -6.85
CA ARG A 222 6.60 20.06 -8.31
C ARG A 222 7.55 19.15 -9.11
N ASP A 223 8.63 18.66 -8.50
CA ASP A 223 9.65 17.84 -9.17
C ASP A 223 9.36 16.33 -9.02
N ILE A 224 8.42 15.98 -8.13
CA ILE A 224 8.00 14.58 -7.92
C ILE A 224 7.44 13.96 -9.22
N PRO A 225 6.52 14.63 -9.97
CA PRO A 225 6.00 14.08 -11.23
C PRO A 225 7.06 13.77 -12.28
N ALA A 226 8.17 14.54 -12.29
CA ALA A 226 9.28 14.30 -13.20
C ALA A 226 10.21 13.14 -12.78
N GLY A 227 9.92 12.47 -11.66
CA GLY A 227 10.75 11.37 -11.15
C GLY A 227 12.14 11.83 -10.70
N ALA A 228 12.19 12.92 -9.93
CA ALA A 228 13.44 13.43 -9.36
C ALA A 228 14.07 12.44 -8.37
N VAL A 229 13.25 11.71 -7.62
CA VAL A 229 13.64 10.70 -6.64
C VAL A 229 12.73 9.46 -6.73
N ASP A 230 13.23 8.34 -6.21
CA ASP A 230 12.49 7.07 -6.18
C ASP A 230 11.74 6.87 -4.85
N VAL A 231 12.24 7.46 -3.76
CA VAL A 231 11.63 7.46 -2.42
C VAL A 231 11.44 8.90 -1.97
N VAL A 232 10.19 9.31 -1.80
CA VAL A 232 9.76 10.65 -1.38
C VAL A 232 9.42 10.61 0.10
N VAL A 233 10.30 11.10 0.96
CA VAL A 233 10.15 11.04 2.42
C VAL A 233 9.49 12.32 2.96
N CYS A 234 8.43 12.14 3.73
CA CYS A 234 7.73 13.20 4.44
C CYS A 234 6.96 12.65 5.65
N GLU A 235 6.36 13.52 6.46
CA GLU A 235 5.35 13.11 7.44
C GLU A 235 3.96 12.97 6.78
N ALA A 236 3.04 12.33 7.50
CA ALA A 236 1.77 11.89 6.91
C ALA A 236 0.84 13.02 6.44
N PHE A 237 0.89 14.22 7.05
CA PHE A 237 0.06 15.32 6.60
C PHE A 237 0.51 15.83 5.21
N VAL A 238 1.81 16.11 5.05
CA VAL A 238 2.40 16.50 3.76
C VAL A 238 2.19 15.41 2.72
N GLY A 239 2.47 14.15 3.06
CA GLY A 239 2.28 13.03 2.14
C GLY A 239 0.85 12.87 1.68
N ASN A 240 -0.12 12.97 2.59
CA ASN A 240 -1.54 12.90 2.23
C ASN A 240 -2.00 14.08 1.36
N VAL A 241 -1.50 15.30 1.64
CA VAL A 241 -1.76 16.49 0.80
C VAL A 241 -1.20 16.28 -0.61
N ILE A 242 0.03 15.80 -0.74
CA ILE A 242 0.64 15.48 -2.04
C ILE A 242 -0.21 14.44 -2.78
N LEU A 243 -0.52 13.30 -2.15
CA LEU A 243 -1.30 12.23 -2.77
C LEU A 243 -2.67 12.71 -3.25
N LYS A 244 -3.43 13.38 -2.39
CA LYS A 244 -4.78 13.85 -2.72
C LYS A 244 -4.79 14.95 -3.79
N THR A 245 -3.78 15.81 -3.80
CA THR A 245 -3.60 16.80 -4.87
C THR A 245 -3.27 16.11 -6.18
N TYR A 246 -2.37 15.14 -6.16
CA TYR A 246 -1.96 14.34 -7.31
C TYR A 246 -3.15 13.63 -7.96
N GLU A 247 -3.93 12.88 -7.15
CA GLU A 247 -5.17 12.22 -7.56
C GLU A 247 -6.19 13.21 -8.13
N GLY A 248 -6.44 14.31 -7.42
CA GLY A 248 -7.43 15.30 -7.80
C GLY A 248 -7.10 16.01 -9.12
N VAL A 249 -5.85 16.44 -9.30
CA VAL A 249 -5.38 17.07 -10.54
C VAL A 249 -5.44 16.09 -11.71
N GLY A 250 -4.98 14.86 -11.52
CA GLY A 250 -5.02 13.81 -12.54
C GLY A 250 -6.44 13.55 -13.05
N LEU A 251 -7.37 13.28 -12.13
CA LEU A 251 -8.79 13.05 -12.46
C LEU A 251 -9.43 14.24 -13.15
N THR A 252 -9.14 15.47 -12.71
CA THR A 252 -9.68 16.70 -13.29
C THR A 252 -9.16 16.90 -14.71
N LEU A 253 -7.86 16.70 -14.93
CA LEU A 253 -7.24 16.80 -16.25
C LEU A 253 -7.85 15.80 -17.24
N ILE A 254 -7.97 14.53 -16.85
CA ILE A 254 -8.59 13.48 -17.67
C ILE A 254 -10.04 13.85 -18.03
N LYS A 255 -10.82 14.33 -17.05
CA LYS A 255 -12.21 14.79 -17.31
C LYS A 255 -12.25 15.93 -18.31
N LYS A 256 -11.38 16.95 -18.18
CA LYS A 256 -11.31 18.11 -19.09
C LYS A 256 -10.88 17.71 -20.49
N VAL A 257 -9.86 16.85 -20.64
CA VAL A 257 -9.42 16.32 -21.92
C VAL A 257 -10.56 15.55 -22.60
N LYS A 258 -11.24 14.64 -21.87
CA LYS A 258 -12.39 13.90 -22.39
C LYS A 258 -13.52 14.81 -22.83
N ALA A 259 -13.86 15.83 -22.04
CA ALA A 259 -14.90 16.81 -22.39
C ALA A 259 -14.53 17.57 -23.67
N GLY A 260 -13.28 18.04 -23.81
CA GLY A 260 -12.79 18.69 -25.02
C GLY A 260 -12.86 17.79 -26.25
N MET A 261 -12.44 16.55 -26.11
CA MET A 261 -12.54 15.54 -27.20
C MET A 261 -13.98 15.26 -27.65
N MET A 262 -14.95 15.41 -26.75
CA MET A 262 -16.37 15.15 -27.05
C MET A 262 -17.15 16.41 -27.45
N SER A 263 -16.51 17.59 -27.56
CA SER A 263 -17.16 18.88 -27.75
C SER A 263 -17.74 19.12 -29.17
N SER A 264 -17.20 18.46 -30.20
CA SER A 264 -17.64 18.63 -31.58
C SER A 264 -17.52 17.30 -32.35
N LEU A 265 -18.18 17.22 -33.54
CA LEU A 265 -18.06 16.05 -34.42
C LEU A 265 -16.62 15.83 -34.89
N ARG A 266 -15.89 16.91 -35.22
CA ARG A 266 -14.49 16.86 -35.61
C ARG A 266 -13.60 16.33 -34.45
N SER A 267 -13.81 16.84 -33.25
CA SER A 267 -13.10 16.40 -32.05
C SER A 267 -13.38 14.92 -31.73
N LYS A 268 -14.63 14.45 -31.90
CA LYS A 268 -15.00 13.04 -31.71
C LYS A 268 -14.29 12.12 -32.70
N VAL A 269 -14.19 12.50 -33.96
CA VAL A 269 -13.47 11.73 -35.00
C VAL A 269 -11.98 11.70 -34.65
N GLY A 270 -11.38 12.84 -34.30
CA GLY A 270 -10.00 12.92 -33.84
C GLY A 270 -9.75 12.05 -32.59
N ALA A 271 -10.66 12.09 -31.61
CA ALA A 271 -10.60 11.28 -30.41
C ALA A 271 -10.59 9.78 -30.70
N LEU A 272 -11.39 9.34 -31.69
CA LEU A 272 -11.41 7.92 -32.12
C LEU A 272 -10.04 7.49 -32.67
N LEU A 273 -9.40 8.34 -33.46
CA LEU A 273 -8.08 8.07 -34.06
C LEU A 273 -6.96 8.03 -33.00
N VAL A 274 -6.97 8.95 -32.02
CA VAL A 274 -5.93 9.00 -30.98
C VAL A 274 -6.20 8.11 -29.76
N LYS A 275 -7.40 7.50 -29.66
CA LYS A 275 -7.81 6.66 -28.53
C LYS A 275 -6.81 5.55 -28.17
N PRO A 276 -6.21 4.80 -29.13
CA PRO A 276 -5.23 3.76 -28.77
C PRO A 276 -3.99 4.32 -28.10
N ALA A 277 -3.43 5.42 -28.64
CA ALA A 277 -2.25 6.08 -28.08
C ALA A 277 -2.55 6.67 -26.70
N LEU A 278 -3.68 7.36 -26.54
CA LEU A 278 -4.09 7.91 -25.24
C LEU A 278 -4.31 6.82 -24.21
N LYS A 279 -4.91 5.68 -24.59
CA LYS A 279 -5.09 4.54 -23.68
C LYS A 279 -3.74 3.94 -23.24
N SER A 280 -2.77 3.84 -24.16
CA SER A 280 -1.42 3.37 -23.82
C SER A 280 -0.74 4.32 -22.81
N THR A 281 -0.73 5.62 -23.10
CA THR A 281 -0.14 6.62 -22.21
C THR A 281 -0.80 6.63 -20.82
N LEU A 282 -2.15 6.62 -20.76
CA LEU A 282 -2.86 6.58 -19.48
C LEU A 282 -2.59 5.29 -18.69
N LYS A 283 -2.33 4.18 -19.38
CA LYS A 283 -1.96 2.92 -18.71
C LYS A 283 -0.61 3.01 -17.99
N GLU A 284 0.32 3.81 -18.47
CA GLU A 284 1.62 4.02 -17.81
C GLU A 284 1.46 4.74 -16.45
N PHE A 285 0.37 5.53 -16.30
CA PHE A 285 0.01 6.20 -15.06
C PHE A 285 -0.97 5.40 -14.19
N ASP A 286 -1.31 4.19 -14.59
CA ASP A 286 -2.23 3.33 -13.83
C ASP A 286 -1.48 2.56 -12.75
N LEU A 287 -1.60 3.05 -11.52
CA LEU A 287 -0.98 2.44 -10.34
C LEU A 287 -1.74 1.21 -9.83
N GLU A 288 -2.96 0.96 -10.28
CA GLU A 288 -3.72 -0.24 -9.89
C GLU A 288 -2.94 -1.53 -10.23
N GLN A 289 -2.03 -1.46 -11.23
CA GLN A 289 -1.16 -2.58 -11.59
C GLN A 289 -0.14 -2.98 -10.50
N TYR A 290 0.20 -2.07 -9.58
CA TYR A 290 1.15 -2.33 -8.49
C TYR A 290 0.48 -2.74 -7.18
N GLY A 291 -0.86 -2.73 -7.14
CA GLY A 291 -1.64 -3.02 -5.95
C GLY A 291 -1.81 -1.83 -5.01
N GLY A 292 -2.19 -2.13 -3.75
CA GLY A 292 -2.46 -1.10 -2.73
C GLY A 292 -1.20 -0.59 -2.03
N ALA A 293 -1.41 0.39 -1.15
CA ALA A 293 -0.36 0.96 -0.30
C ALA A 293 -0.02 0.02 0.87
N PRO A 294 1.22 -0.49 0.97
CA PRO A 294 1.64 -1.27 2.12
C PRO A 294 1.87 -0.39 3.35
N MET A 295 1.56 -0.93 4.51
CA MET A 295 1.97 -0.38 5.80
C MET A 295 3.25 -1.08 6.23
N LEU A 296 4.39 -0.43 6.05
CA LEU A 296 5.70 -1.00 6.29
C LEU A 296 6.07 -1.05 7.78
N GLY A 297 6.88 -2.02 8.19
CA GLY A 297 7.35 -2.14 9.57
C GLY A 297 6.37 -2.78 10.55
N LEU A 298 5.33 -3.43 10.09
CA LEU A 298 4.46 -4.34 10.86
C LEU A 298 4.99 -5.78 10.82
N LYS A 299 4.62 -6.60 11.80
CA LYS A 299 5.01 -8.03 11.88
C LYS A 299 4.44 -8.85 10.73
N GLY A 300 3.25 -8.49 10.22
CA GLY A 300 2.63 -9.05 9.03
C GLY A 300 2.32 -7.95 8.02
N LEU A 301 2.24 -8.28 6.73
CA LEU A 301 1.93 -7.30 5.69
C LEU A 301 0.47 -6.83 5.80
N VAL A 302 0.28 -5.53 5.86
CA VAL A 302 -1.03 -4.87 5.79
C VAL A 302 -1.05 -3.97 4.56
N VAL A 303 -1.97 -4.24 3.64
CA VAL A 303 -2.13 -3.49 2.39
C VAL A 303 -3.47 -2.77 2.40
N LYS A 304 -3.44 -1.46 2.16
CA LYS A 304 -4.62 -0.61 2.04
C LYS A 304 -4.83 -0.20 0.59
N THR A 305 -5.97 -0.53 0.02
CA THR A 305 -6.38 -0.07 -1.31
C THR A 305 -7.34 1.13 -1.21
N HIS A 306 -7.63 1.79 -2.31
CA HIS A 306 -8.57 2.91 -2.31
C HIS A 306 -10.00 2.44 -1.98
N GLY A 307 -10.84 3.31 -1.36
CA GLY A 307 -12.24 2.97 -1.04
C GLY A 307 -13.08 2.61 -2.27
N SER A 308 -12.78 3.22 -3.41
CA SER A 308 -13.43 2.95 -4.70
C SER A 308 -12.76 1.86 -5.54
N SER A 309 -11.82 1.10 -4.98
CA SER A 309 -11.09 0.02 -5.68
C SER A 309 -12.02 -0.94 -6.41
N LYS A 310 -11.58 -1.37 -7.56
CA LYS A 310 -12.24 -2.41 -8.37
C LYS A 310 -11.43 -3.70 -8.33
N ALA A 311 -11.99 -4.75 -8.93
CA ALA A 311 -11.40 -6.09 -8.94
C ALA A 311 -9.93 -6.12 -9.34
N ASN A 312 -9.52 -5.32 -10.34
CA ASN A 312 -8.13 -5.29 -10.79
C ASN A 312 -7.15 -4.82 -9.70
N GLU A 313 -7.47 -3.75 -8.95
CA GLU A 313 -6.63 -3.27 -7.86
C GLU A 313 -6.60 -4.26 -6.69
N ILE A 314 -7.75 -4.86 -6.34
CA ILE A 314 -7.83 -5.92 -5.31
C ILE A 314 -6.98 -7.12 -5.71
N LYS A 315 -7.13 -7.61 -6.94
CA LYS A 315 -6.32 -8.70 -7.50
C LYS A 315 -4.81 -8.40 -7.35
N ASN A 316 -4.38 -7.25 -7.83
CA ASN A 316 -2.96 -6.87 -7.81
C ASN A 316 -2.44 -6.68 -6.38
N SER A 317 -3.29 -6.20 -5.45
CA SER A 317 -2.94 -6.10 -4.03
C SER A 317 -2.75 -7.47 -3.36
N ILE A 318 -3.53 -8.46 -3.76
CA ILE A 318 -3.36 -9.85 -3.31
C ILE A 318 -2.07 -10.44 -3.89
N LEU A 319 -1.82 -10.24 -5.19
CA LEU A 319 -0.62 -10.75 -5.86
C LEU A 319 0.66 -10.07 -5.36
N GLN A 320 0.60 -8.79 -4.99
CA GLN A 320 1.70 -8.04 -4.34
C GLN A 320 2.18 -8.74 -3.06
N CYS A 321 1.28 -9.37 -2.31
CA CYS A 321 1.63 -10.08 -1.08
C CYS A 321 2.59 -11.25 -1.34
N ILE A 322 2.52 -11.88 -2.53
CA ILE A 322 3.44 -12.96 -2.93
C ILE A 322 4.86 -12.40 -3.01
N ALA A 323 5.06 -11.33 -3.78
CA ALA A 323 6.38 -10.70 -3.95
C ALA A 323 6.95 -10.23 -2.60
N PHE A 324 6.12 -9.64 -1.74
CA PHE A 324 6.53 -9.17 -0.42
C PHE A 324 7.04 -10.32 0.46
N SER A 325 6.34 -11.45 0.46
CA SER A 325 6.72 -12.65 1.21
C SER A 325 7.98 -13.31 0.62
N GLU A 326 8.01 -13.56 -0.70
CA GLU A 326 9.15 -14.19 -1.38
C GLU A 326 10.44 -13.38 -1.22
N GLN A 327 10.35 -12.04 -1.24
CA GLN A 327 11.48 -11.15 -1.04
C GLN A 327 11.87 -10.93 0.43
N LYS A 328 11.13 -11.51 1.38
CA LYS A 328 11.38 -11.40 2.83
C LYS A 328 11.57 -9.95 3.29
N ILE A 329 10.63 -9.08 2.89
CA ILE A 329 10.76 -7.64 3.09
C ILE A 329 10.89 -7.28 4.56
N ASN A 330 10.16 -7.95 5.46
CA ASN A 330 10.24 -7.68 6.89
C ASN A 330 11.62 -7.99 7.48
N GLU A 331 12.27 -9.06 7.05
CA GLU A 331 13.63 -9.41 7.45
C GLU A 331 14.64 -8.36 6.95
N LYS A 332 14.53 -7.98 5.68
CA LYS A 332 15.38 -6.92 5.09
C LYS A 332 15.18 -5.55 5.76
N ILE A 333 13.96 -5.24 6.19
CA ILE A 333 13.70 -4.04 6.99
C ILE A 333 14.41 -4.12 8.35
N LYS A 334 14.35 -5.27 9.05
CA LYS A 334 15.06 -5.49 10.32
C LYS A 334 16.58 -5.30 10.14
N GLU A 335 17.16 -5.93 9.13
CA GLU A 335 18.58 -5.79 8.76
C GLU A 335 18.97 -4.33 8.50
N LYS A 336 18.21 -3.66 7.62
CA LYS A 336 18.46 -2.27 7.21
C LYS A 336 18.35 -1.28 8.38
N LEU A 337 17.53 -1.61 9.38
CA LEU A 337 17.39 -0.81 10.60
C LEU A 337 18.45 -1.14 11.67
N GLY A 338 19.37 -2.07 11.41
CA GLY A 338 20.43 -2.48 12.36
C GLY A 338 19.91 -3.32 13.52
N MET A 339 18.88 -4.15 13.28
CA MET A 339 18.19 -4.93 14.32
C MET A 339 18.55 -6.42 14.23
N GLU A 340 19.72 -6.77 13.73
CA GLU A 340 20.18 -8.15 13.47
C GLU A 340 20.20 -9.02 14.75
N GLU A 341 20.56 -8.44 15.89
CA GLU A 341 20.56 -9.15 17.18
C GLU A 341 19.16 -9.62 17.60
N LEU A 342 18.10 -8.96 17.11
CA LEU A 342 16.71 -9.30 17.43
C LEU A 342 16.18 -10.49 16.60
N ILE A 343 16.83 -10.81 15.48
CA ILE A 343 16.49 -11.97 14.63
C ILE A 343 16.93 -13.26 15.35
N ALA A 344 18.06 -13.22 16.02
CA ALA A 344 18.61 -14.37 16.76
C ALA A 344 17.78 -14.74 18.01
N ASP A 345 17.09 -13.78 18.62
CA ASP A 345 16.25 -14.01 19.81
C ASP A 345 14.82 -14.51 19.45
N GLU A 346 14.28 -14.16 18.29
CA GLU A 346 12.99 -14.67 17.82
C GLU A 346 13.08 -16.12 17.24
N ALA A 347 14.30 -16.59 16.97
CA ALA A 347 14.58 -17.94 16.48
C ALA A 347 14.87 -18.98 17.59
N LYS A 348 14.86 -18.55 18.88
CA LYS A 348 15.00 -19.39 20.07
C LYS A 348 13.65 -19.61 20.74
#